data_5d2682ce45d43d99fbbed28588b45fa1
#
_entry.id   5d2682ce45d43d99fbbed28588b45fa1
#
_cell.length_a   1.000
_cell.length_b   1.000
_cell.length_c   1.000
_cell.angle_alpha   90.00
_cell.angle_beta   90.00
_cell.angle_gamma   90.00
#
_symmetry.space_group_name_H-M   'P 1'
#
loop_
_entity.id
_entity.type
_entity.pdbx_description
1 polymer ?
#
loop_
_entity_poly.entity_id
_entity_poly.type
_entity_poly.pdbx_seq_one_letter_code
_entity_poly.pdbx_strand_id
1 'polypeptide(L)'
;VDKMKAGIIGCGNISSIYLTNLKKSPVIEVVAVADIIMERAEARAAEFGIANAYTVDELLQNDEIELVLNLTVPGSHAVTNIAALEAGKHVYGEKPFTISLEDGRRVLELAEEKGLYVGTAPDTFLGSGIQTAIKAIQDGVIGRPVSATAFFMGGGPESWHPDPEFFYAYGGGPMLDMGPYYLTALVKLLGPIRRVSASTGVQIPDRVVGSGPKQGQKLQVQTPTHLAGTMDFANGVIGTMIASFDVRAGSGLPLIEIHGTEGTLQVPDPNFFNGDVKVKRIGSDAWEVIQPVTASEQNERGLGLNQMVEAIRGGSEAEASGKLGYHVLEAMHAFERSSIEGRHVLLESTTQVYKKPELVSNN
;
A
#
# COMPACT_ATOMS: atom_id res chain seq x y z
N VAL A 1 -15.99 22.31 12.30
CA VAL A 1 -14.64 21.90 12.77
C VAL A 1 -13.65 22.45 11.76
N ASP A 2 -12.61 23.17 12.21
CA ASP A 2 -11.59 23.71 11.33
C ASP A 2 -10.86 22.56 10.63
N LYS A 3 -10.61 22.73 9.33
CA LYS A 3 -9.87 21.73 8.54
C LYS A 3 -8.38 21.78 8.91
N MET A 4 -7.73 20.60 8.99
CA MET A 4 -6.28 20.52 9.14
C MET A 4 -5.60 21.01 7.86
N LYS A 5 -4.68 21.92 7.98
CA LYS A 5 -3.97 22.51 6.83
C LYS A 5 -2.85 21.57 6.37
N ALA A 6 -2.93 21.15 5.12
CA ALA A 6 -1.98 20.22 4.52
C ALA A 6 -1.16 20.89 3.41
N GLY A 7 0.13 20.51 3.36
CA GLY A 7 1.01 20.78 2.24
C GLY A 7 1.33 19.48 1.48
N ILE A 8 1.44 19.54 0.16
CA ILE A 8 1.83 18.41 -0.67
C ILE A 8 3.25 18.61 -1.17
N ILE A 9 4.11 17.61 -0.99
CA ILE A 9 5.46 17.56 -1.57
C ILE A 9 5.48 16.49 -2.64
N GLY A 10 5.75 16.90 -3.88
CA GLY A 10 5.71 16.04 -5.07
C GLY A 10 4.46 16.31 -5.93
N CYS A 11 4.66 17.00 -7.06
CA CYS A 11 3.62 17.40 -8.00
C CYS A 11 3.60 16.54 -9.27
N GLY A 12 3.97 15.25 -9.14
CA GLY A 12 3.94 14.25 -10.23
C GLY A 12 2.52 13.80 -10.58
N ASN A 13 2.42 12.74 -11.41
CA ASN A 13 1.14 12.25 -11.92
C ASN A 13 0.13 11.90 -10.83
N ILE A 14 0.59 11.25 -9.74
CA ILE A 14 -0.31 10.78 -8.69
C ILE A 14 -0.94 11.94 -7.90
N SER A 15 -0.32 13.13 -7.88
CA SER A 15 -0.84 14.28 -7.13
C SER A 15 -2.21 14.75 -7.62
N SER A 16 -2.54 14.57 -8.91
CA SER A 16 -3.82 14.97 -9.48
C SER A 16 -5.00 14.27 -8.83
N ILE A 17 -4.91 12.95 -8.63
CA ILE A 17 -6.02 12.19 -8.03
C ILE A 17 -6.18 12.50 -6.54
N TYR A 18 -5.05 12.68 -5.80
CA TYR A 18 -5.11 13.12 -4.42
C TYR A 18 -5.77 14.49 -4.30
N LEU A 19 -5.35 15.46 -5.11
CA LEU A 19 -5.92 16.82 -5.10
C LEU A 19 -7.40 16.83 -5.48
N THR A 20 -7.80 16.01 -6.47
CA THR A 20 -9.20 15.85 -6.87
C THR A 20 -10.06 15.36 -5.70
N ASN A 21 -9.58 14.36 -4.97
CA ASN A 21 -10.31 13.77 -3.85
C ASN A 21 -10.26 14.66 -2.61
N LEU A 22 -9.10 15.23 -2.26
CA LEU A 22 -8.92 16.09 -1.10
C LEU A 22 -9.68 17.42 -1.21
N LYS A 23 -9.98 17.89 -2.42
CA LYS A 23 -10.87 19.06 -2.62
C LYS A 23 -12.26 18.83 -2.03
N LYS A 24 -12.70 17.57 -1.95
CA LYS A 24 -13.98 17.17 -1.33
C LYS A 24 -13.84 16.82 0.15
N SER A 25 -12.62 16.86 0.72
CA SER A 25 -12.37 16.44 2.10
C SER A 25 -13.14 17.30 3.10
N PRO A 26 -13.83 16.69 4.08
CA PRO A 26 -14.48 17.44 5.16
C PRO A 26 -13.50 17.89 6.24
N VAL A 27 -12.30 17.29 6.32
CA VAL A 27 -11.36 17.46 7.44
C VAL A 27 -10.00 18.03 7.07
N ILE A 28 -9.70 18.13 5.75
CA ILE A 28 -8.40 18.59 5.23
C ILE A 28 -8.61 19.77 4.29
N GLU A 29 -7.71 20.75 4.37
CA GLU A 29 -7.54 21.83 3.40
C GLU A 29 -6.10 21.80 2.87
N VAL A 30 -5.94 21.63 1.55
CA VAL A 30 -4.62 21.72 0.91
C VAL A 30 -4.33 23.19 0.65
N VAL A 31 -3.37 23.76 1.39
CA VAL A 31 -3.03 25.19 1.33
C VAL A 31 -1.79 25.51 0.50
N ALA A 32 -0.96 24.47 0.25
CA ALA A 32 0.28 24.63 -0.52
C ALA A 32 0.67 23.33 -1.22
N VAL A 33 1.40 23.49 -2.32
CA VAL A 33 2.09 22.40 -3.01
C VAL A 33 3.57 22.77 -3.20
N ALA A 34 4.46 21.78 -3.19
CA ALA A 34 5.89 21.95 -3.44
C ALA A 34 6.44 20.83 -4.32
N ASP A 35 7.46 21.15 -5.10
CA ASP A 35 8.22 20.20 -5.90
C ASP A 35 9.66 20.70 -6.00
N ILE A 36 10.63 19.80 -6.23
CA ILE A 36 12.01 20.18 -6.52
C ILE A 36 12.13 20.92 -7.85
N ILE A 37 11.14 20.76 -8.73
CA ILE A 37 10.98 21.49 -10.00
C ILE A 37 9.82 22.47 -9.80
N MET A 38 10.15 23.74 -9.53
CA MET A 38 9.18 24.78 -9.18
C MET A 38 8.04 24.90 -10.21
N GLU A 39 8.34 24.78 -11.48
CA GLU A 39 7.34 24.87 -12.55
C GLU A 39 6.25 23.79 -12.44
N ARG A 40 6.57 22.62 -11.85
CA ARG A 40 5.58 21.58 -11.56
C ARG A 40 4.66 21.99 -10.41
N ALA A 41 5.21 22.60 -9.37
CA ALA A 41 4.42 23.08 -8.25
C ALA A 41 3.49 24.22 -8.70
N GLU A 42 4.00 25.20 -9.47
CA GLU A 42 3.21 26.30 -10.02
C GLU A 42 2.09 25.80 -10.93
N ALA A 43 2.39 24.89 -11.85
CA ALA A 43 1.39 24.31 -12.75
C ALA A 43 0.31 23.55 -11.97
N ARG A 44 0.67 22.79 -10.94
CA ARG A 44 -0.27 22.04 -10.12
C ARG A 44 -1.12 22.95 -9.23
N ALA A 45 -0.53 24.00 -8.66
CA ALA A 45 -1.25 25.03 -7.90
C ALA A 45 -2.29 25.74 -8.78
N ALA A 46 -1.91 26.14 -10.00
CA ALA A 46 -2.81 26.77 -10.94
C ALA A 46 -3.96 25.84 -11.38
N GLU A 47 -3.67 24.58 -11.69
CA GLU A 47 -4.65 23.58 -12.13
C GLU A 47 -5.74 23.34 -11.07
N PHE A 48 -5.35 23.26 -9.79
CA PHE A 48 -6.27 22.92 -8.70
C PHE A 48 -6.76 24.12 -7.90
N GLY A 49 -6.28 25.33 -8.20
CA GLY A 49 -6.65 26.56 -7.51
C GLY A 49 -6.10 26.64 -6.09
N ILE A 50 -4.88 26.12 -5.88
CA ILE A 50 -4.17 26.18 -4.60
C ILE A 50 -3.43 27.52 -4.53
N ALA A 51 -3.52 28.19 -3.37
CA ALA A 51 -3.02 29.56 -3.24
C ALA A 51 -1.48 29.65 -3.35
N ASN A 52 -0.77 28.61 -2.89
CA ASN A 52 0.68 28.68 -2.72
C ASN A 52 1.38 27.54 -3.45
N ALA A 53 2.37 27.90 -4.28
CA ALA A 53 3.40 27.02 -4.78
C ALA A 53 4.71 27.42 -4.09
N TYR A 54 5.32 26.49 -3.36
CA TYR A 54 6.51 26.71 -2.54
C TYR A 54 7.68 25.83 -2.99
N THR A 55 8.88 26.21 -2.60
CA THR A 55 9.97 25.26 -2.48
C THR A 55 9.69 24.30 -1.33
N VAL A 56 10.37 23.15 -1.29
CA VAL A 56 10.20 22.18 -0.19
C VAL A 56 10.52 22.83 1.16
N ASP A 57 11.58 23.62 1.22
CA ASP A 57 12.02 24.30 2.45
C ASP A 57 10.97 25.32 2.94
N GLU A 58 10.42 26.15 2.04
CA GLU A 58 9.36 27.09 2.39
C GLU A 58 8.10 26.41 2.91
N LEU A 59 7.71 25.27 2.29
CA LEU A 59 6.57 24.50 2.76
C LEU A 59 6.80 23.94 4.17
N LEU A 60 8.00 23.39 4.41
CA LEU A 60 8.36 22.82 5.71
C LEU A 60 8.48 23.88 6.82
N GLN A 61 8.92 25.10 6.48
CA GLN A 61 9.03 26.23 7.42
C GLN A 61 7.71 26.95 7.69
N ASN A 62 6.65 26.66 6.94
CA ASN A 62 5.36 27.30 7.12
C ASN A 62 4.61 26.72 8.32
N ASP A 63 4.47 27.50 9.39
CA ASP A 63 3.81 27.10 10.64
C ASP A 63 2.30 26.84 10.49
N GLU A 64 1.66 27.33 9.42
CA GLU A 64 0.25 27.04 9.16
C GLU A 64 0.02 25.60 8.68
N ILE A 65 1.04 24.94 8.14
CA ILE A 65 0.95 23.57 7.63
C ILE A 65 1.19 22.60 8.79
N GLU A 66 0.17 21.81 9.11
CA GLU A 66 0.19 20.83 10.21
C GLU A 66 0.54 19.42 9.70
N LEU A 67 0.28 19.15 8.42
CA LEU A 67 0.35 17.84 7.79
C LEU A 67 1.03 17.92 6.42
N VAL A 68 1.97 17.03 6.16
CA VAL A 68 2.62 16.86 4.86
C VAL A 68 2.11 15.59 4.19
N LEU A 69 1.59 15.73 2.98
CA LEU A 69 1.34 14.62 2.07
C LEU A 69 2.55 14.45 1.14
N ASN A 70 3.29 13.37 1.34
CA ASN A 70 4.50 13.07 0.58
C ASN A 70 4.16 12.19 -0.65
N LEU A 71 4.19 12.78 -1.82
CA LEU A 71 3.95 12.16 -3.12
C LEU A 71 5.21 12.14 -4.00
N THR A 72 6.37 12.16 -3.38
CA THR A 72 7.66 12.08 -4.07
C THR A 72 7.88 10.68 -4.66
N VAL A 73 9.00 10.49 -5.34
CA VAL A 73 9.41 9.15 -5.83
C VAL A 73 9.87 8.27 -4.66
N PRO A 74 9.77 6.93 -4.76
CA PRO A 74 10.11 6.01 -3.67
C PRO A 74 11.45 6.27 -2.98
N GLY A 75 12.50 6.61 -3.76
CA GLY A 75 13.83 6.93 -3.23
C GLY A 75 13.90 8.17 -2.34
N SER A 76 12.88 9.03 -2.40
CA SER A 76 12.81 10.28 -1.61
C SER A 76 11.82 10.17 -0.45
N HIS A 77 11.06 9.05 -0.31
CA HIS A 77 10.04 8.94 0.74
C HIS A 77 10.62 9.15 2.13
N ALA A 78 11.69 8.45 2.47
CA ALA A 78 12.28 8.50 3.81
C ALA A 78 12.80 9.90 4.15
N VAL A 79 13.62 10.49 3.29
CA VAL A 79 14.21 11.82 3.54
C VAL A 79 13.14 12.90 3.66
N THR A 80 12.09 12.84 2.84
CA THR A 80 10.98 13.80 2.90
C THR A 80 10.13 13.60 4.16
N ASN A 81 9.85 12.35 4.54
CA ASN A 81 9.12 12.05 5.77
C ASN A 81 9.89 12.52 7.01
N ILE A 82 11.20 12.27 7.07
CA ILE A 82 12.07 12.70 8.18
C ILE A 82 12.08 14.23 8.26
N ALA A 83 12.29 14.93 7.14
CA ALA A 83 12.30 16.39 7.12
C ALA A 83 10.99 17.01 7.60
N ALA A 84 9.84 16.44 7.20
CA ALA A 84 8.53 16.89 7.65
C ALA A 84 8.33 16.66 9.17
N LEU A 85 8.73 15.49 9.67
CA LEU A 85 8.68 15.19 11.10
C LEU A 85 9.62 16.10 11.90
N GLU A 86 10.84 16.37 11.42
CA GLU A 86 11.77 17.32 12.03
C GLU A 86 11.17 18.73 12.11
N ALA A 87 10.41 19.14 11.09
CA ALA A 87 9.66 20.39 11.05
C ALA A 87 8.38 20.38 11.91
N GLY A 88 8.14 19.31 12.70
CA GLY A 88 6.99 19.22 13.61
C GLY A 88 5.65 18.93 12.93
N LYS A 89 5.66 18.36 11.73
CA LYS A 89 4.45 18.10 10.94
C LYS A 89 4.11 16.61 10.93
N HIS A 90 2.80 16.29 11.02
CA HIS A 90 2.33 14.94 10.71
C HIS A 90 2.64 14.59 9.26
N VAL A 91 2.76 13.30 8.95
CA VAL A 91 3.13 12.84 7.60
C VAL A 91 2.21 11.75 7.11
N TYR A 92 1.81 11.83 5.87
CA TYR A 92 1.23 10.72 5.12
C TYR A 92 1.95 10.58 3.79
N GLY A 93 2.44 9.39 3.47
CA GLY A 93 3.25 9.16 2.27
C GLY A 93 2.65 8.15 1.31
N GLU A 94 3.07 8.23 0.03
CA GLU A 94 2.81 7.19 -0.95
C GLU A 94 3.59 5.91 -0.64
N LYS A 95 3.12 4.80 -1.24
CA LYS A 95 3.78 3.49 -1.17
C LYS A 95 5.02 3.43 -2.10
N PRO A 96 6.01 2.59 -1.78
CA PRO A 96 6.21 1.87 -0.52
C PRO A 96 6.53 2.82 0.63
N PHE A 97 6.30 2.41 1.87
CA PHE A 97 6.55 3.25 3.06
C PHE A 97 7.95 3.88 3.03
N THR A 98 8.97 3.08 2.82
CA THR A 98 10.35 3.45 2.47
C THR A 98 10.93 2.37 1.55
N ILE A 99 12.17 2.56 1.05
CA ILE A 99 12.87 1.50 0.32
C ILE A 99 13.58 0.55 1.28
N SER A 100 14.22 1.07 2.33
CA SER A 100 14.97 0.27 3.31
C SER A 100 14.23 0.12 4.64
N LEU A 101 14.50 -0.99 5.35
CA LEU A 101 13.98 -1.19 6.70
C LEU A 101 14.58 -0.22 7.71
N GLU A 102 15.85 0.15 7.53
CA GLU A 102 16.53 1.10 8.40
C GLU A 102 15.85 2.47 8.36
N ASP A 103 15.59 2.97 7.15
CA ASP A 103 14.86 4.24 6.96
C ASP A 103 13.45 4.18 7.53
N GLY A 104 12.73 3.08 7.29
CA GLY A 104 11.38 2.90 7.83
C GLY A 104 11.36 2.93 9.35
N ARG A 105 12.31 2.26 9.99
CA ARG A 105 12.48 2.29 11.45
C ARG A 105 12.76 3.71 11.94
N ARG A 106 13.70 4.41 11.29
CA ARG A 106 14.06 5.79 11.65
C ARG A 106 12.85 6.74 11.58
N VAL A 107 12.01 6.61 10.55
CA VAL A 107 10.79 7.40 10.41
C VAL A 107 9.83 7.14 11.58
N LEU A 108 9.61 5.87 11.96
CA LEU A 108 8.73 5.52 13.08
C LEU A 108 9.27 6.01 14.42
N GLU A 109 10.55 5.81 14.69
CA GLU A 109 11.22 6.27 15.93
C GLU A 109 11.12 7.79 16.08
N LEU A 110 11.39 8.54 15.01
CA LEU A 110 11.30 10.01 15.02
C LEU A 110 9.86 10.49 15.24
N ALA A 111 8.89 9.83 14.61
CA ALA A 111 7.47 10.15 14.83
C ALA A 111 7.05 9.94 16.29
N GLU A 112 7.47 8.81 16.90
CA GLU A 112 7.20 8.50 18.28
C GLU A 112 7.87 9.52 19.23
N GLU A 113 9.15 9.84 19.00
CA GLU A 113 9.92 10.84 19.76
C GLU A 113 9.23 12.20 19.78
N LYS A 114 8.64 12.61 18.65
CA LYS A 114 7.98 13.90 18.49
C LYS A 114 6.49 13.89 18.81
N GLY A 115 5.89 12.73 19.07
CA GLY A 115 4.44 12.60 19.28
C GLY A 115 3.63 12.90 18.02
N LEU A 116 4.19 12.63 16.83
CA LEU A 116 3.57 12.90 15.54
C LEU A 116 3.03 11.60 14.90
N TYR A 117 2.03 11.76 14.06
CA TYR A 117 1.44 10.65 13.31
C TYR A 117 2.16 10.48 11.97
N VAL A 118 2.38 9.21 11.63
CA VAL A 118 2.83 8.80 10.29
C VAL A 118 1.83 7.80 9.73
N GLY A 119 1.29 8.13 8.57
CA GLY A 119 0.45 7.25 7.75
C GLY A 119 1.13 6.96 6.42
N THR A 120 0.65 5.94 5.73
CA THR A 120 1.15 5.57 4.41
C THR A 120 0.10 4.88 3.56
N ALA A 121 0.13 5.15 2.25
CA ALA A 121 -0.56 4.33 1.26
C ALA A 121 0.02 2.89 1.24
N PRO A 122 -0.71 1.89 0.72
CA PRO A 122 -2.00 2.05 0.08
C PRO A 122 -3.14 2.16 1.10
N ASP A 123 -4.09 3.02 0.80
CA ASP A 123 -5.34 3.17 1.58
C ASP A 123 -6.55 2.50 0.90
N THR A 124 -6.31 1.78 -0.19
CA THR A 124 -7.33 1.05 -0.97
C THR A 124 -8.11 0.04 -0.13
N PHE A 125 -7.50 -0.52 0.91
CA PHE A 125 -8.16 -1.45 1.82
C PHE A 125 -9.30 -0.82 2.65
N LEU A 126 -9.37 0.51 2.72
CA LEU A 126 -10.47 1.25 3.35
C LEU A 126 -11.71 1.35 2.45
N GLY A 127 -11.56 1.03 1.17
CA GLY A 127 -12.67 1.02 0.22
C GLY A 127 -13.58 -0.20 0.36
N SER A 128 -14.73 -0.14 -0.31
CA SER A 128 -15.81 -1.14 -0.18
C SER A 128 -15.38 -2.57 -0.50
N GLY A 129 -14.44 -2.76 -1.44
CA GLY A 129 -14.00 -4.10 -1.83
C GLY A 129 -13.37 -4.88 -0.67
N ILE A 130 -12.30 -4.36 -0.08
CA ILE A 130 -11.61 -5.03 1.03
C ILE A 130 -12.43 -4.97 2.32
N GLN A 131 -13.14 -3.86 2.60
CA GLN A 131 -14.01 -3.76 3.78
C GLN A 131 -15.15 -4.79 3.76
N THR A 132 -15.73 -5.08 2.59
CA THR A 132 -16.72 -6.15 2.44
C THR A 132 -16.13 -7.54 2.70
N ALA A 133 -14.91 -7.80 2.22
CA ALA A 133 -14.20 -9.05 2.48
C ALA A 133 -13.87 -9.21 3.98
N ILE A 134 -13.39 -8.14 4.64
CA ILE A 134 -13.15 -8.14 6.09
C ILE A 134 -14.44 -8.47 6.84
N LYS A 135 -15.54 -7.79 6.53
CA LYS A 135 -16.83 -8.03 7.16
C LYS A 135 -17.32 -9.45 6.96
N ALA A 136 -17.19 -10.00 5.74
CA ALA A 136 -17.57 -11.38 5.43
C ALA A 136 -16.80 -12.41 6.27
N ILE A 137 -15.49 -12.18 6.48
CA ILE A 137 -14.66 -13.02 7.36
C ILE A 137 -15.11 -12.90 8.82
N GLN A 138 -15.36 -11.67 9.29
CA GLN A 138 -15.83 -11.40 10.66
C GLN A 138 -17.17 -12.03 10.96
N ASP A 139 -18.07 -12.02 9.98
CA ASP A 139 -19.41 -12.62 10.09
C ASP A 139 -19.39 -14.15 9.94
N GLY A 140 -18.21 -14.76 9.70
CA GLY A 140 -18.07 -16.21 9.56
C GLY A 140 -18.61 -16.78 8.26
N VAL A 141 -18.75 -15.97 7.20
CA VAL A 141 -19.33 -16.38 5.89
C VAL A 141 -18.63 -17.59 5.28
N ILE A 142 -17.33 -17.74 5.55
CA ILE A 142 -16.49 -18.88 5.10
C ILE A 142 -16.05 -19.79 6.27
N GLY A 143 -16.63 -19.61 7.46
CA GLY A 143 -16.13 -20.25 8.67
C GLY A 143 -14.77 -19.70 9.10
N ARG A 144 -13.91 -20.53 9.72
CA ARG A 144 -12.56 -20.11 10.13
C ARG A 144 -11.61 -20.11 8.92
N PRO A 145 -10.90 -18.99 8.63
CA PRO A 145 -9.85 -18.99 7.60
C PRO A 145 -8.75 -20.02 7.89
N VAL A 146 -8.31 -20.73 6.86
CA VAL A 146 -7.27 -21.79 6.95
C VAL A 146 -6.10 -21.54 6.02
N SER A 147 -6.35 -20.95 4.84
CA SER A 147 -5.30 -20.61 3.90
C SER A 147 -5.66 -19.41 3.03
N ALA A 148 -4.65 -18.84 2.37
CA ALA A 148 -4.82 -17.75 1.42
C ALA A 148 -3.90 -17.93 0.22
N THR A 149 -4.32 -17.44 -0.93
CA THR A 149 -3.48 -17.28 -2.12
C THR A 149 -3.54 -15.84 -2.62
N ALA A 150 -2.41 -15.33 -3.11
CA ALA A 150 -2.31 -13.98 -3.65
C ALA A 150 -1.38 -13.98 -4.87
N PHE A 151 -1.88 -13.57 -6.04
CA PHE A 151 -1.15 -13.69 -7.28
C PHE A 151 -1.18 -12.37 -8.06
N PHE A 152 -0.05 -11.66 -8.03
CA PHE A 152 0.23 -10.56 -8.94
C PHE A 152 1.19 -11.08 -10.02
N MET A 153 0.68 -11.42 -11.19
CA MET A 153 1.46 -12.02 -12.27
C MET A 153 1.17 -11.33 -13.59
N GLY A 154 2.16 -10.60 -14.09
CA GLY A 154 2.05 -9.85 -15.35
C GLY A 154 3.35 -9.82 -16.13
N GLY A 155 3.32 -9.20 -17.31
CA GLY A 155 4.44 -9.13 -18.25
C GLY A 155 5.46 -8.03 -17.97
N GLY A 156 5.24 -7.23 -16.93
CA GLY A 156 6.07 -6.08 -16.57
C GLY A 156 5.61 -4.75 -17.21
N PRO A 157 5.97 -3.62 -16.59
CA PRO A 157 5.54 -2.29 -17.00
C PRO A 157 6.20 -1.76 -18.28
N GLU A 158 7.31 -2.35 -18.72
CA GLU A 158 8.06 -1.89 -19.89
C GLU A 158 7.25 -1.88 -21.20
N SER A 159 6.19 -2.68 -21.27
CA SER A 159 5.34 -2.75 -22.48
C SER A 159 4.46 -1.51 -22.67
N TRP A 160 4.12 -0.81 -21.58
CA TRP A 160 3.15 0.29 -21.59
C TRP A 160 3.66 1.58 -20.94
N HIS A 161 4.61 1.49 -19.98
CA HIS A 161 5.15 2.66 -19.29
C HIS A 161 6.25 3.32 -20.14
N PRO A 162 6.18 4.65 -20.39
CA PRO A 162 7.16 5.34 -21.25
C PRO A 162 8.55 5.49 -20.64
N ASP A 163 8.65 5.35 -19.30
CA ASP A 163 9.89 5.51 -18.51
C ASP A 163 9.97 4.42 -17.45
N PRO A 164 10.19 3.13 -17.82
CA PRO A 164 10.02 2.00 -16.93
C PRO A 164 11.27 1.65 -16.09
N GLU A 165 12.40 2.35 -16.24
CA GLU A 165 13.68 1.99 -15.62
C GLU A 165 13.58 1.85 -14.10
N PHE A 166 12.83 2.73 -13.44
CA PHE A 166 12.73 2.71 -11.97
C PHE A 166 12.04 1.45 -11.43
N PHE A 167 11.20 0.78 -12.23
CA PHE A 167 10.61 -0.50 -11.82
C PHE A 167 11.62 -1.66 -11.78
N TYR A 168 12.77 -1.50 -12.44
CA TYR A 168 13.81 -2.52 -12.55
C TYR A 168 15.09 -2.15 -11.80
N ALA A 169 15.19 -0.94 -11.28
CA ALA A 169 16.26 -0.47 -10.43
C ALA A 169 16.11 -1.00 -8.98
N TYR A 170 17.14 -0.82 -8.17
CA TYR A 170 17.07 -1.05 -6.73
C TYR A 170 15.92 -0.25 -6.09
N GLY A 171 15.11 -0.92 -5.27
CA GLY A 171 13.89 -0.32 -4.72
C GLY A 171 12.65 -0.45 -5.64
N GLY A 172 12.78 -1.12 -6.79
CA GLY A 172 11.70 -1.48 -7.69
C GLY A 172 11.29 -2.95 -7.59
N GLY A 173 10.85 -3.51 -8.72
CA GLY A 173 10.38 -4.88 -8.84
C GLY A 173 8.92 -5.08 -8.47
N PRO A 174 8.34 -6.23 -8.84
CA PRO A 174 6.92 -6.50 -8.64
C PRO A 174 6.51 -6.51 -7.17
N MET A 175 7.44 -6.85 -6.26
CA MET A 175 7.17 -6.90 -4.83
C MET A 175 7.05 -5.51 -4.23
N LEU A 176 7.98 -4.59 -4.49
CA LEU A 176 7.93 -3.22 -3.95
C LEU A 176 6.92 -2.33 -4.67
N ASP A 177 6.56 -2.67 -5.92
CA ASP A 177 5.53 -1.94 -6.67
C ASP A 177 4.11 -2.35 -6.27
N MET A 178 3.79 -3.64 -6.30
CA MET A 178 2.44 -4.17 -6.08
C MET A 178 2.27 -4.91 -4.75
N GLY A 179 3.35 -5.40 -4.16
CA GLY A 179 3.32 -6.05 -2.85
C GLY A 179 2.64 -5.23 -1.75
N PRO A 180 2.83 -3.90 -1.70
CA PRO A 180 2.11 -3.08 -0.72
C PRO A 180 0.59 -3.27 -0.75
N TYR A 181 -0.03 -3.36 -1.91
CA TYR A 181 -1.47 -3.56 -2.04
C TYR A 181 -1.91 -4.94 -1.55
N TYR A 182 -1.23 -5.99 -2.06
CA TYR A 182 -1.58 -7.38 -1.75
C TYR A 182 -1.32 -7.74 -0.30
N LEU A 183 -0.15 -7.38 0.22
CA LEU A 183 0.24 -7.70 1.61
C LEU A 183 -0.58 -6.88 2.62
N THR A 184 -0.87 -5.60 2.34
CA THR A 184 -1.76 -4.80 3.20
C THR A 184 -3.15 -5.43 3.26
N ALA A 185 -3.72 -5.82 2.10
CA ALA A 185 -5.01 -6.50 2.07
C ALA A 185 -4.99 -7.81 2.88
N LEU A 186 -3.98 -8.66 2.69
CA LEU A 186 -3.83 -9.91 3.44
C LEU A 186 -3.68 -9.68 4.95
N VAL A 187 -2.88 -8.70 5.36
CA VAL A 187 -2.70 -8.36 6.79
C VAL A 187 -4.01 -7.85 7.40
N LYS A 188 -4.78 -7.05 6.67
CA LYS A 188 -6.08 -6.56 7.15
C LYS A 188 -7.14 -7.66 7.21
N LEU A 189 -7.09 -8.63 6.31
CA LEU A 189 -8.00 -9.78 6.27
C LEU A 189 -7.66 -10.86 7.31
N LEU A 190 -6.38 -11.12 7.56
CA LEU A 190 -5.89 -12.30 8.28
C LEU A 190 -5.06 -11.99 9.52
N GLY A 191 -4.71 -10.72 9.74
CA GLY A 191 -3.80 -10.32 10.81
C GLY A 191 -2.32 -10.32 10.39
N PRO A 192 -1.39 -10.05 11.32
CA PRO A 192 0.01 -9.86 11.00
C PRO A 192 0.69 -11.15 10.51
N ILE A 193 1.66 -10.97 9.60
CA ILE A 193 2.53 -12.03 9.11
C ILE A 193 3.62 -12.28 10.16
N ARG A 194 3.83 -13.53 10.52
CA ARG A 194 4.84 -13.94 11.51
C ARG A 194 6.16 -14.32 10.86
N ARG A 195 6.13 -15.01 9.71
CA ARG A 195 7.32 -15.44 9.00
C ARG A 195 7.06 -15.68 7.52
N VAL A 196 8.12 -15.63 6.73
CA VAL A 196 8.10 -15.83 5.28
C VAL A 196 9.15 -16.86 4.88
N SER A 197 8.83 -17.68 3.88
CA SER A 197 9.79 -18.52 3.15
C SER A 197 9.58 -18.35 1.66
N ALA A 198 10.63 -18.05 0.90
CA ALA A 198 10.47 -17.71 -0.52
C ALA A 198 11.70 -18.06 -1.36
N SER A 199 11.48 -18.08 -2.67
CA SER A 199 12.51 -18.05 -3.71
C SER A 199 12.29 -16.83 -4.61
N THR A 200 13.38 -16.17 -4.98
CA THR A 200 13.34 -14.96 -5.83
C THR A 200 14.39 -15.04 -6.92
N GLY A 201 14.15 -14.37 -8.03
CA GLY A 201 15.11 -14.32 -9.12
C GLY A 201 14.68 -13.41 -10.27
N VAL A 202 15.58 -13.28 -11.24
CA VAL A 202 15.34 -12.59 -12.51
C VAL A 202 15.22 -13.68 -13.59
N GLN A 203 13.99 -13.96 -14.05
CA GLN A 203 13.77 -15.03 -15.04
C GLN A 203 13.89 -14.52 -16.47
N ILE A 204 13.60 -13.23 -16.70
CA ILE A 204 13.74 -12.57 -17.99
C ILE A 204 14.65 -11.35 -17.82
N PRO A 205 15.98 -11.51 -17.92
CA PRO A 205 16.95 -10.43 -17.72
C PRO A 205 16.98 -9.43 -18.90
N ASP A 206 16.71 -9.91 -20.12
CA ASP A 206 16.75 -9.08 -21.32
C ASP A 206 15.39 -8.41 -21.54
N ARG A 207 15.30 -7.13 -21.19
CA ARG A 207 14.09 -6.34 -21.32
C ARG A 207 14.33 -5.11 -22.18
N VAL A 208 13.29 -4.69 -22.89
CA VAL A 208 13.31 -3.57 -23.81
C VAL A 208 12.08 -2.70 -23.58
N VAL A 209 12.27 -1.40 -23.54
CA VAL A 209 11.16 -0.43 -23.46
C VAL A 209 10.25 -0.58 -24.68
N GLY A 210 8.97 -0.86 -24.45
CA GLY A 210 7.99 -1.14 -25.50
C GLY A 210 7.22 0.08 -25.99
N SER A 211 7.32 1.25 -25.30
CA SER A 211 6.52 2.44 -25.64
C SER A 211 7.24 3.74 -25.31
N GLY A 212 6.70 4.85 -25.85
CA GLY A 212 7.18 6.20 -25.54
C GLY A 212 8.52 6.57 -26.20
N PRO A 213 9.14 7.68 -25.74
CA PRO A 213 10.38 8.20 -26.35
C PRO A 213 11.59 7.28 -26.24
N LYS A 214 11.58 6.35 -25.27
CA LYS A 214 12.65 5.39 -25.04
C LYS A 214 12.41 4.02 -25.67
N GLN A 215 11.38 3.87 -26.50
CA GLN A 215 11.05 2.60 -27.17
C GLN A 215 12.27 1.99 -27.88
N GLY A 216 12.51 0.70 -27.65
CA GLY A 216 13.66 -0.02 -28.21
C GLY A 216 14.92 0.03 -27.35
N GLN A 217 14.99 0.84 -26.30
CA GLN A 217 16.13 0.86 -25.39
C GLN A 217 16.13 -0.36 -24.48
N LYS A 218 17.31 -0.92 -24.22
CA LYS A 218 17.49 -2.02 -23.27
C LYS A 218 17.39 -1.51 -21.84
N LEU A 219 16.73 -2.29 -20.98
CA LEU A 219 16.63 -2.05 -19.56
C LEU A 219 17.68 -2.85 -18.79
N GLN A 220 18.24 -2.25 -17.75
CA GLN A 220 19.06 -2.95 -16.77
C GLN A 220 18.17 -3.42 -15.61
N VAL A 221 18.13 -4.74 -15.39
CA VAL A 221 17.36 -5.35 -14.30
C VAL A 221 18.29 -5.55 -13.10
N GLN A 222 18.01 -4.84 -12.01
CA GLN A 222 18.83 -4.81 -10.79
C GLN A 222 18.09 -5.34 -9.56
N THR A 223 16.85 -5.82 -9.73
CA THR A 223 16.00 -6.34 -8.65
C THR A 223 15.32 -7.62 -9.10
N PRO A 224 14.94 -8.52 -8.20
CA PRO A 224 14.16 -9.71 -8.56
C PRO A 224 12.86 -9.34 -9.27
N THR A 225 12.58 -10.03 -10.37
CA THR A 225 11.38 -9.84 -11.19
C THR A 225 10.35 -10.96 -11.05
N HIS A 226 10.72 -12.03 -10.34
CA HIS A 226 9.84 -13.14 -9.96
C HIS A 226 10.11 -13.55 -8.53
N LEU A 227 9.10 -13.48 -7.66
CA LEU A 227 9.16 -13.88 -6.26
C LEU A 227 7.98 -14.81 -5.98
N ALA A 228 8.26 -15.96 -5.39
CA ALA A 228 7.25 -16.93 -4.98
C ALA A 228 7.55 -17.44 -3.58
N GLY A 229 6.55 -17.41 -2.69
CA GLY A 229 6.78 -17.82 -1.31
C GLY A 229 5.52 -18.08 -0.50
N THR A 230 5.75 -18.54 0.72
CA THR A 230 4.72 -18.80 1.73
C THR A 230 4.87 -17.85 2.92
N MET A 231 3.74 -17.54 3.54
CA MET A 231 3.63 -16.68 4.71
C MET A 231 2.84 -17.40 5.79
N ASP A 232 3.36 -17.42 7.02
CA ASP A 232 2.60 -17.85 8.18
C ASP A 232 2.06 -16.61 8.90
N PHE A 233 0.75 -16.53 9.04
CA PHE A 233 0.10 -15.49 9.82
C PHE A 233 0.07 -15.84 11.31
N ALA A 234 0.00 -14.83 12.17
CA ALA A 234 0.01 -15.02 13.63
C ALA A 234 -1.16 -15.87 14.14
N ASN A 235 -2.28 -15.88 13.43
CA ASN A 235 -3.46 -16.68 13.74
C ASN A 235 -3.41 -18.13 13.23
N GLY A 236 -2.29 -18.54 12.60
CA GLY A 236 -2.06 -19.90 12.09
C GLY A 236 -2.51 -20.13 10.65
N VAL A 237 -3.06 -19.14 9.97
CA VAL A 237 -3.34 -19.22 8.52
C VAL A 237 -2.02 -19.30 7.76
N ILE A 238 -1.99 -20.11 6.69
CA ILE A 238 -0.85 -20.22 5.78
C ILE A 238 -1.24 -19.61 4.44
N GLY A 239 -0.46 -18.62 3.99
CA GLY A 239 -0.65 -17.97 2.70
C GLY A 239 0.44 -18.34 1.70
N THR A 240 0.11 -18.22 0.41
CA THR A 240 1.04 -18.31 -0.70
C THR A 240 0.93 -17.07 -1.56
N MET A 241 2.07 -16.47 -1.93
CA MET A 241 2.09 -15.31 -2.81
C MET A 241 3.09 -15.50 -3.94
N ILE A 242 2.69 -15.07 -5.14
CA ILE A 242 3.58 -14.86 -6.28
C ILE A 242 3.45 -13.40 -6.72
N ALA A 243 4.60 -12.71 -6.80
CA ALA A 243 4.71 -11.38 -7.39
C ALA A 243 5.68 -11.47 -8.58
N SER A 244 5.21 -11.14 -9.79
CA SER A 244 6.00 -11.38 -11.00
C SER A 244 5.72 -10.36 -12.11
N PHE A 245 6.82 -9.89 -12.73
CA PHE A 245 6.85 -9.22 -14.02
C PHE A 245 7.25 -10.15 -15.18
N ASP A 246 7.44 -11.45 -14.90
CA ASP A 246 7.97 -12.43 -15.89
C ASP A 246 6.87 -13.28 -16.52
N VAL A 247 5.61 -13.10 -16.13
CA VAL A 247 4.45 -13.86 -16.68
C VAL A 247 3.83 -13.06 -17.83
N ARG A 248 4.50 -13.09 -18.99
CA ARG A 248 4.16 -12.22 -20.15
C ARG A 248 2.76 -12.40 -20.71
N ALA A 249 2.22 -13.62 -20.65
CA ALA A 249 0.87 -13.90 -21.12
C ALA A 249 -0.22 -13.62 -20.07
N GLY A 250 0.17 -13.16 -18.87
CA GLY A 250 -0.74 -13.02 -17.73
C GLY A 250 -1.07 -14.37 -17.09
N SER A 251 -1.96 -14.35 -16.11
CA SER A 251 -2.42 -15.54 -15.39
C SER A 251 -3.94 -15.59 -15.34
N GLY A 252 -4.50 -16.79 -15.39
CA GLY A 252 -5.92 -17.04 -15.14
C GLY A 252 -6.26 -17.31 -13.66
N LEU A 253 -5.27 -17.24 -12.76
CA LEU A 253 -5.50 -17.43 -11.33
C LEU A 253 -6.18 -16.20 -10.71
N PRO A 254 -7.05 -16.39 -9.70
CA PRO A 254 -7.63 -15.29 -8.94
C PRO A 254 -6.54 -14.44 -8.29
N LEU A 255 -6.78 -13.13 -8.17
CA LEU A 255 -5.80 -12.23 -7.57
C LEU A 255 -5.58 -12.54 -6.09
N ILE A 256 -6.68 -12.70 -5.33
CA ILE A 256 -6.64 -13.12 -3.91
C ILE A 256 -7.83 -14.04 -3.65
N GLU A 257 -7.55 -15.17 -2.99
CA GLU A 257 -8.57 -16.04 -2.41
C GLU A 257 -8.25 -16.34 -0.96
N ILE A 258 -9.29 -16.33 -0.12
CA ILE A 258 -9.22 -16.73 1.29
C ILE A 258 -10.08 -17.98 1.45
N HIS A 259 -9.45 -19.09 1.83
CA HIS A 259 -10.12 -20.36 2.02
C HIS A 259 -10.43 -20.57 3.50
N GLY A 260 -11.67 -20.86 3.81
CA GLY A 260 -12.14 -21.14 5.16
C GLY A 260 -12.68 -22.56 5.29
N THR A 261 -13.10 -22.91 6.50
CA THR A 261 -13.66 -24.24 6.81
C THR A 261 -15.04 -24.48 6.20
N GLU A 262 -15.74 -23.44 5.72
CA GLU A 262 -17.11 -23.52 5.20
C GLU A 262 -17.27 -22.93 3.79
N GLY A 263 -16.22 -22.34 3.26
CA GLY A 263 -16.25 -21.74 1.92
C GLY A 263 -14.96 -21.04 1.56
N THR A 264 -14.98 -20.42 0.37
CA THR A 264 -13.87 -19.61 -0.15
C THR A 264 -14.38 -18.23 -0.52
N LEU A 265 -13.66 -17.18 -0.13
CA LEU A 265 -13.85 -15.82 -0.62
C LEU A 265 -12.88 -15.54 -1.78
N GLN A 266 -13.41 -14.97 -2.85
CA GLN A 266 -12.61 -14.31 -3.88
C GLN A 266 -12.66 -12.81 -3.61
N VAL A 267 -11.48 -12.22 -3.39
CA VAL A 267 -11.29 -10.81 -3.03
C VAL A 267 -10.95 -10.04 -4.30
N PRO A 268 -11.52 -8.85 -4.51
CA PRO A 268 -11.24 -8.04 -5.69
C PRO A 268 -9.78 -7.54 -5.71
N ASP A 269 -9.41 -6.90 -6.83
CA ASP A 269 -8.08 -6.30 -6.99
C ASP A 269 -7.79 -5.30 -5.86
N PRO A 270 -6.78 -5.54 -5.02
CA PRO A 270 -6.45 -4.68 -3.88
C PRO A 270 -5.89 -3.30 -4.29
N ASN A 271 -5.59 -3.09 -5.57
CA ASN A 271 -5.16 -1.78 -6.11
C ASN A 271 -6.34 -0.80 -6.28
N PHE A 272 -7.58 -1.26 -6.17
CA PHE A 272 -8.78 -0.44 -6.28
C PHE A 272 -9.56 -0.40 -4.96
N PHE A 273 -10.39 0.65 -4.79
CA PHE A 273 -11.22 0.83 -3.60
C PHE A 273 -12.51 0.02 -3.67
N ASN A 274 -13.01 -0.27 -4.85
CA ASN A 274 -14.22 -1.06 -5.08
C ASN A 274 -13.91 -2.44 -5.69
N GLY A 275 -14.94 -3.18 -6.00
CA GLY A 275 -14.89 -4.48 -6.66
C GLY A 275 -15.74 -5.52 -5.94
N ASP A 276 -16.14 -6.55 -6.67
CA ASP A 276 -17.00 -7.59 -6.17
C ASP A 276 -16.24 -8.57 -5.27
N VAL A 277 -16.73 -8.75 -4.08
CA VAL A 277 -16.36 -9.88 -3.21
C VAL A 277 -17.30 -11.03 -3.53
N LYS A 278 -16.74 -12.20 -3.81
CA LYS A 278 -17.53 -13.40 -4.14
C LYS A 278 -17.26 -14.51 -3.13
N VAL A 279 -18.29 -15.26 -2.81
CA VAL A 279 -18.19 -16.43 -1.94
C VAL A 279 -18.64 -17.69 -2.69
N LYS A 280 -17.88 -18.77 -2.49
CA LYS A 280 -18.28 -20.11 -2.89
C LYS A 280 -18.36 -20.96 -1.63
N ARG A 281 -19.56 -21.50 -1.35
CA ARG A 281 -19.81 -22.32 -0.14
C ARG A 281 -19.58 -23.81 -0.42
N ILE A 282 -19.31 -24.57 0.63
CA ILE A 282 -19.23 -26.03 0.51
C ILE A 282 -20.56 -26.55 -0.06
N GLY A 283 -20.46 -27.44 -1.05
CA GLY A 283 -21.62 -28.04 -1.72
C GLY A 283 -22.27 -27.18 -2.81
N SER A 284 -21.71 -25.98 -3.07
CA SER A 284 -22.13 -25.14 -4.19
C SER A 284 -21.06 -25.09 -5.28
N ASP A 285 -21.47 -25.17 -6.54
CA ASP A 285 -20.57 -24.95 -7.68
C ASP A 285 -20.57 -23.49 -8.15
N ALA A 286 -21.51 -22.68 -7.66
CA ALA A 286 -21.66 -21.28 -8.04
C ALA A 286 -20.93 -20.32 -7.07
N TRP A 287 -20.43 -19.23 -7.65
CA TRP A 287 -19.97 -18.06 -6.90
C TRP A 287 -21.15 -17.09 -6.70
N GLU A 288 -21.32 -16.61 -5.49
CA GLU A 288 -22.32 -15.60 -5.11
C GLU A 288 -21.61 -14.29 -4.79
N VAL A 289 -22.13 -13.17 -5.31
CA VAL A 289 -21.61 -11.84 -4.98
C VAL A 289 -22.16 -11.41 -3.64
N ILE A 290 -21.26 -10.99 -2.74
CA ILE A 290 -21.64 -10.42 -1.44
C ILE A 290 -21.97 -8.94 -1.64
N GLN A 291 -23.09 -8.49 -1.08
CA GLN A 291 -23.43 -7.06 -1.13
C GLN A 291 -22.39 -6.21 -0.41
N PRO A 292 -21.93 -5.13 -1.03
CA PRO A 292 -20.90 -4.28 -0.43
C PRO A 292 -21.43 -3.59 0.84
N VAL A 293 -20.57 -3.50 1.87
CA VAL A 293 -20.91 -2.85 3.16
C VAL A 293 -21.05 -1.33 3.03
N THR A 294 -20.43 -0.75 2.02
CA THR A 294 -20.51 0.68 1.68
C THR A 294 -20.31 0.82 0.18
N ALA A 295 -20.59 2.01 -0.36
CA ALA A 295 -20.25 2.33 -1.73
C ALA A 295 -18.86 2.98 -1.78
N SER A 296 -18.08 2.63 -2.78
CA SER A 296 -16.82 3.28 -3.09
C SER A 296 -16.68 3.50 -4.59
N GLU A 297 -16.05 4.61 -4.96
CA GLU A 297 -15.58 4.82 -6.33
C GLU A 297 -14.33 3.94 -6.59
N GLN A 298 -13.91 3.83 -7.83
CA GLN A 298 -12.73 3.03 -8.18
C GLN A 298 -11.45 3.59 -7.58
N ASN A 299 -11.37 4.91 -7.41
CA ASN A 299 -10.18 5.59 -6.93
C ASN A 299 -10.51 6.70 -5.91
N GLU A 300 -10.38 6.38 -4.63
CA GLU A 300 -10.62 7.28 -3.50
C GLU A 300 -9.32 7.59 -2.73
N ARG A 301 -8.17 7.61 -3.39
CA ARG A 301 -6.87 7.95 -2.77
C ARG A 301 -6.96 9.24 -1.97
N GLY A 302 -6.44 9.21 -0.74
CA GLY A 302 -6.61 10.24 0.28
C GLY A 302 -7.64 9.88 1.36
N LEU A 303 -8.36 8.76 1.21
CA LEU A 303 -9.28 8.26 2.24
C LEU A 303 -8.52 7.94 3.55
N GLY A 304 -7.35 7.29 3.43
CA GLY A 304 -6.47 7.01 4.56
C GLY A 304 -5.93 8.27 5.24
N LEU A 305 -5.65 9.31 4.46
CA LEU A 305 -5.24 10.61 4.99
C LEU A 305 -6.37 11.29 5.78
N ASN A 306 -7.61 11.26 5.26
CA ASN A 306 -8.78 11.76 5.98
C ASN A 306 -8.97 11.01 7.31
N GLN A 307 -8.92 9.68 7.27
CA GLN A 307 -9.06 8.84 8.45
C GLN A 307 -7.92 9.09 9.46
N MET A 308 -6.69 9.36 9.00
CA MET A 308 -5.58 9.72 9.88
C MET A 308 -5.84 11.06 10.62
N VAL A 309 -6.40 12.05 9.93
CA VAL A 309 -6.76 13.33 10.58
C VAL A 309 -7.85 13.12 11.63
N GLU A 310 -8.83 12.27 11.36
CA GLU A 310 -9.84 11.90 12.36
C GLU A 310 -9.22 11.15 13.55
N ALA A 311 -8.29 10.25 13.29
CA ALA A 311 -7.54 9.53 14.32
C ALA A 311 -6.70 10.48 15.21
N ILE A 312 -6.01 11.47 14.62
CA ILE A 312 -5.26 12.51 15.34
C ILE A 312 -6.20 13.26 16.30
N ARG A 313 -7.35 13.68 15.81
CA ARG A 313 -8.35 14.43 16.62
C ARG A 313 -8.96 13.59 17.73
N GLY A 314 -9.16 12.30 17.47
CA GLY A 314 -9.73 11.35 18.42
C GLY A 314 -8.72 10.73 19.38
N GLY A 315 -7.42 10.96 19.18
CA GLY A 315 -6.34 10.32 19.97
C GLY A 315 -6.29 8.81 19.77
N SER A 316 -6.67 8.31 18.56
CA SER A 316 -6.64 6.89 18.20
C SER A 316 -5.54 6.60 17.18
N GLU A 317 -5.25 5.33 16.93
CA GLU A 317 -4.30 4.93 15.89
C GLU A 317 -4.96 5.01 14.51
N ALA A 318 -4.20 5.49 13.50
CA ALA A 318 -4.67 5.50 12.13
C ALA A 318 -4.68 4.09 11.54
N GLU A 319 -5.71 3.78 10.74
CA GLU A 319 -5.83 2.48 10.06
C GLU A 319 -4.72 2.25 9.03
N ALA A 320 -4.42 3.28 8.21
CA ALA A 320 -3.32 3.29 7.25
C ALA A 320 -2.04 3.87 7.91
N SER A 321 -1.64 3.28 9.04
CA SER A 321 -0.53 3.76 9.86
C SER A 321 0.85 3.43 9.29
N GLY A 322 1.85 4.20 9.68
CA GLY A 322 3.25 3.90 9.38
C GLY A 322 3.70 2.53 9.93
N LYS A 323 3.13 2.08 11.08
CA LYS A 323 3.40 0.74 11.62
C LYS A 323 2.91 -0.37 10.69
N LEU A 324 1.71 -0.21 10.10
CA LEU A 324 1.21 -1.13 9.09
C LEU A 324 2.12 -1.12 7.85
N GLY A 325 2.49 0.08 7.38
CA GLY A 325 3.40 0.23 6.25
C GLY A 325 4.77 -0.41 6.49
N TYR A 326 5.33 -0.26 7.68
CA TYR A 326 6.59 -0.89 8.08
C TYR A 326 6.49 -2.42 8.14
N HIS A 327 5.41 -2.96 8.71
CA HIS A 327 5.18 -4.40 8.75
C HIS A 327 5.09 -5.01 7.35
N VAL A 328 4.38 -4.35 6.44
CA VAL A 328 4.30 -4.75 5.04
C VAL A 328 5.65 -4.65 4.35
N LEU A 329 6.42 -3.58 4.61
CA LEU A 329 7.77 -3.41 4.09
C LEU A 329 8.69 -4.54 4.56
N GLU A 330 8.64 -4.89 5.85
CA GLU A 330 9.43 -6.01 6.40
C GLU A 330 9.04 -7.34 5.76
N ALA A 331 7.75 -7.58 5.56
CA ALA A 331 7.28 -8.77 4.86
C ALA A 331 7.82 -8.84 3.42
N MET A 332 7.80 -7.73 2.67
CA MET A 332 8.35 -7.67 1.32
C MET A 332 9.84 -8.01 1.28
N HIS A 333 10.63 -7.42 2.17
CA HIS A 333 12.07 -7.73 2.28
C HIS A 333 12.33 -9.16 2.76
N ALA A 334 11.43 -9.74 3.56
CA ALA A 334 11.56 -11.11 4.03
C ALA A 334 11.51 -12.14 2.90
N PHE A 335 10.82 -11.87 1.78
CA PHE A 335 10.84 -12.73 0.59
C PHE A 335 12.26 -12.85 0.00
N GLU A 336 12.92 -11.74 -0.25
CA GLU A 336 14.26 -11.73 -0.80
C GLU A 336 15.28 -12.28 0.20
N ARG A 337 15.20 -11.84 1.45
CA ARG A 337 16.07 -12.33 2.52
C ARG A 337 15.96 -13.85 2.72
N SER A 338 14.74 -14.40 2.69
CA SER A 338 14.50 -15.84 2.80
C SER A 338 15.16 -16.59 1.64
N SER A 339 15.06 -16.08 0.42
CA SER A 339 15.69 -16.67 -0.77
C SER A 339 17.22 -16.69 -0.65
N ILE A 340 17.82 -15.58 -0.17
CA ILE A 340 19.28 -15.46 0.00
C ILE A 340 19.77 -16.37 1.13
N GLU A 341 19.09 -16.39 2.27
CA GLU A 341 19.50 -17.15 3.45
C GLU A 341 19.12 -18.64 3.39
N GLY A 342 18.23 -19.04 2.46
CA GLY A 342 17.75 -20.42 2.31
C GLY A 342 16.97 -20.93 3.52
N ARG A 343 16.30 -20.06 4.26
CA ARG A 343 15.54 -20.40 5.47
C ARG A 343 14.31 -19.51 5.65
N HIS A 344 13.42 -19.90 6.57
CA HIS A 344 12.35 -19.02 7.02
C HIS A 344 12.91 -17.76 7.68
N VAL A 345 12.33 -16.61 7.37
CA VAL A 345 12.61 -15.32 8.00
C VAL A 345 11.45 -14.95 8.92
N LEU A 346 11.73 -14.79 10.21
CA LEU A 346 10.79 -14.27 11.18
C LEU A 346 10.72 -12.74 11.04
N LEU A 347 9.50 -12.19 11.09
CA LEU A 347 9.28 -10.76 11.17
C LEU A 347 9.36 -10.31 12.63
N GLU A 348 10.00 -9.16 12.85
CA GLU A 348 10.13 -8.53 14.17
C GLU A 348 8.97 -7.57 14.45
N SER A 349 8.42 -6.94 13.40
CA SER A 349 7.29 -6.03 13.50
C SER A 349 5.96 -6.79 13.64
N THR A 350 4.99 -6.09 14.19
CA THR A 350 3.60 -6.54 14.25
C THR A 350 2.68 -5.36 14.00
N THR A 351 1.41 -5.64 13.70
CA THR A 351 0.35 -4.65 13.62
C THR A 351 -0.67 -4.91 14.71
N GLN A 352 -1.65 -4.03 14.90
CA GLN A 352 -2.77 -4.32 15.80
C GLN A 352 -3.40 -5.65 15.42
N VAL A 353 -3.40 -6.57 16.38
CA VAL A 353 -3.98 -7.90 16.20
C VAL A 353 -5.47 -7.76 15.98
N TYR A 354 -5.97 -8.33 14.90
CA TYR A 354 -7.39 -8.63 14.72
C TYR A 354 -7.91 -9.27 16.01
N LYS A 355 -8.81 -8.56 16.75
CA LYS A 355 -9.48 -9.16 17.90
C LYS A 355 -10.36 -10.28 17.37
N LYS A 356 -9.92 -11.53 17.61
CA LYS A 356 -10.74 -12.72 17.37
C LYS A 356 -12.08 -12.51 18.06
N PRO A 357 -13.22 -12.68 17.38
CA PRO A 357 -14.50 -12.73 18.07
C PRO A 357 -14.38 -13.79 19.17
N GLU A 358 -14.68 -13.44 20.40
CA GLU A 358 -14.79 -14.43 21.47
C GLU A 358 -15.83 -15.46 21.01
N LEU A 359 -15.40 -16.70 20.85
CA LEU A 359 -16.30 -17.80 20.65
C LEU A 359 -17.21 -17.81 21.87
N VAL A 360 -18.47 -17.42 21.69
CA VAL A 360 -19.49 -17.62 22.70
C VAL A 360 -19.51 -19.12 22.94
N SER A 361 -18.96 -19.55 24.07
CA SER A 361 -19.07 -20.91 24.54
C SER A 361 -20.55 -21.14 24.83
N ASN A 362 -21.28 -21.77 23.89
CA ASN A 362 -22.57 -22.34 24.21
C ASN A 362 -22.31 -23.49 25.19
N ASN A 363 -22.56 -23.23 26.46
CA ASN A 363 -22.80 -24.27 27.50
C ASN A 363 -24.07 -25.03 27.20
#